data_20e2af75b72f6d0fedc71cd7f28ed0fe
#
_entry.id   20e2af75b72f6d0fedc71cd7f28ed0fe
#
_cell.length_a   1.000
_cell.length_b   1.000
_cell.length_c   1.000
_cell.angle_alpha   90.00
_cell.angle_beta   90.00
_cell.angle_gamma   90.00
#
_symmetry.space_group_name_H-M   'P 1'
#
loop_
_entity.id
_entity.type
_entity.pdbx_description
1 polymer ?
#
loop_
_entity_poly.entity_id
_entity_poly.type
_entity_poly.pdbx_seq_one_letter_code
_entity_poly.pdbx_strand_id
1 'polypeptide(L)'
;MNRKISDKKLDKLLSGNESYYLPTEEDQSRNVVFNDFAFHMLLSTATYLRNLAMMHSDFINYNYKSPNKSLNLEALKSAMDACKESLAKNETEIRPFSIYQTRVDLLKKELLWIKKYGLFEEDKVFLAFINDAYNQISSNLRDD
;
A
#
# COMPACT_ATOMS: atom_id res chain seq x y z
N MET A 1 -17.24 -14.36 -13.21
CA MET A 1 -17.71 -13.55 -12.08
C MET A 1 -16.63 -13.54 -11.00
N ASN A 2 -16.24 -12.36 -10.56
CA ASN A 2 -15.19 -12.23 -9.55
C ASN A 2 -15.73 -12.57 -8.16
N ARG A 3 -15.00 -13.39 -7.44
CA ARG A 3 -15.38 -13.75 -6.07
C ARG A 3 -14.72 -12.77 -5.10
N LYS A 4 -15.53 -12.25 -4.21
CA LYS A 4 -15.03 -11.40 -3.13
C LYS A 4 -14.23 -12.24 -2.15
N ILE A 5 -13.09 -11.72 -1.70
CA ILE A 5 -12.25 -12.37 -0.70
C ILE A 5 -12.96 -12.31 0.65
N SER A 6 -12.98 -13.43 1.39
CA SER A 6 -13.57 -13.46 2.74
C SER A 6 -12.78 -12.55 3.70
N ASP A 7 -13.46 -12.02 4.73
CA ASP A 7 -12.82 -11.14 5.72
C ASP A 7 -11.62 -11.81 6.40
N LYS A 8 -11.73 -13.10 6.71
CA LYS A 8 -10.65 -13.86 7.35
C LYS A 8 -9.42 -13.94 6.45
N LYS A 9 -9.62 -14.21 5.15
CA LYS A 9 -8.53 -14.28 4.18
C LYS A 9 -7.90 -12.90 3.97
N LEU A 10 -8.75 -11.86 3.91
CA LEU A 10 -8.27 -10.49 3.76
C LEU A 10 -7.43 -10.07 4.97
N ASP A 11 -7.86 -10.38 6.20
CA ASP A 11 -7.09 -10.11 7.40
C ASP A 11 -5.74 -10.79 7.35
N LYS A 12 -5.68 -12.04 6.89
CA LYS A 12 -4.42 -12.77 6.74
C LYS A 12 -3.49 -12.09 5.73
N LEU A 13 -4.03 -11.60 4.60
CA LEU A 13 -3.25 -10.90 3.60
C LEU A 13 -2.74 -9.55 4.10
N LEU A 14 -3.56 -8.85 4.90
CA LEU A 14 -3.21 -7.53 5.46
C LEU A 14 -2.31 -7.61 6.67
N SER A 15 -2.17 -8.78 7.30
CA SER A 15 -1.39 -8.95 8.53
C SER A 15 0.11 -9.03 8.28
N GLY A 16 0.60 -8.82 7.09
CA GLY A 16 1.98 -8.96 6.65
C GLY A 16 2.99 -8.66 7.75
N ASN A 17 3.67 -7.57 7.76
CA ASN A 17 4.61 -7.21 8.80
C ASN A 17 3.98 -6.18 9.75
N GLU A 18 3.42 -6.64 10.87
CA GLU A 18 2.73 -5.78 11.83
C GLU A 18 3.66 -5.16 12.88
N SER A 19 4.94 -5.46 12.84
CA SER A 19 5.87 -4.88 13.81
C SER A 19 6.10 -3.41 13.49
N TYR A 20 5.10 -2.59 13.80
CA TYR A 20 5.24 -1.15 13.70
C TYR A 20 6.03 -0.65 14.90
N TYR A 21 7.11 0.01 14.58
CA TYR A 21 7.89 0.71 15.56
C TYR A 21 7.12 1.96 16.02
N LEU A 22 6.86 2.06 17.34
CA LEU A 22 6.21 3.23 17.90
C LEU A 22 7.29 4.25 18.31
N PRO A 23 7.45 5.36 17.56
CA PRO A 23 8.53 6.30 17.82
C PRO A 23 8.25 7.13 19.07
N THR A 24 9.31 7.37 19.85
CA THR A 24 9.31 8.41 20.88
C THR A 24 9.50 9.77 20.22
N GLU A 25 9.34 10.86 20.97
CA GLU A 25 9.61 12.20 20.45
C GLU A 25 11.06 12.35 19.98
N GLU A 26 12.00 11.72 20.68
CA GLU A 26 13.41 11.73 20.29
C GLU A 26 13.61 11.02 18.95
N ASP A 27 12.94 9.89 18.75
CA ASP A 27 13.03 9.13 17.51
C ASP A 27 12.53 9.92 16.32
N GLN A 28 11.50 10.75 16.50
CA GLN A 28 10.90 11.50 15.41
C GLN A 28 11.84 12.55 14.82
N SER A 29 12.77 13.07 15.62
CA SER A 29 13.70 14.10 15.16
C SER A 29 14.95 13.56 14.50
N ARG A 30 15.26 12.26 14.65
CA ARG A 30 16.44 11.66 14.04
C ARG A 30 16.25 11.48 12.54
N ASN A 31 17.35 11.46 11.81
CA ASN A 31 17.34 11.17 10.39
C ASN A 31 17.50 9.67 10.16
N VAL A 32 16.81 9.18 9.15
CA VAL A 32 16.88 7.78 8.72
C VAL A 32 17.13 7.73 7.22
N VAL A 33 17.56 6.57 6.77
CA VAL A 33 17.79 6.30 5.35
C VAL A 33 16.82 5.22 4.92
N PHE A 34 16.02 5.52 3.91
CA PHE A 34 15.09 4.55 3.35
C PHE A 34 14.71 4.96 1.92
N ASN A 35 14.07 4.08 1.19
CA ASN A 35 13.60 4.36 -0.15
C ASN A 35 12.26 5.09 -0.10
N ASP A 36 12.30 6.41 0.03
CA ASP A 36 11.10 7.25 0.12
C ASP A 36 10.32 7.28 -1.19
N PHE A 37 11.01 7.28 -2.33
CA PHE A 37 10.34 7.28 -3.63
C PHE A 37 9.53 5.99 -3.81
N ALA A 38 10.11 4.83 -3.52
CA ALA A 38 9.40 3.56 -3.61
C ALA A 38 8.20 3.56 -2.65
N PHE A 39 8.36 4.10 -1.45
CA PHE A 39 7.26 4.19 -0.49
C PHE A 39 6.14 5.08 -1.01
N HIS A 40 6.50 6.20 -1.64
CA HIS A 40 5.50 7.08 -2.25
C HIS A 40 4.72 6.37 -3.36
N MET A 41 5.42 5.63 -4.22
CA MET A 41 4.76 4.84 -5.27
C MET A 41 3.93 3.69 -4.70
N LEU A 42 4.39 3.10 -3.60
CA LEU A 42 3.62 2.10 -2.86
C LEU A 42 2.31 2.67 -2.35
N LEU A 43 2.34 3.87 -1.78
CA LEU A 43 1.13 4.54 -1.30
C LEU A 43 0.17 4.84 -2.46
N SER A 44 0.70 5.26 -3.60
CA SER A 44 -0.13 5.47 -4.80
C SER A 44 -0.79 4.16 -5.24
N THR A 45 -0.04 3.06 -5.22
CA THR A 45 -0.57 1.72 -5.53
C THR A 45 -1.72 1.37 -4.59
N ALA A 46 -1.52 1.58 -3.28
CA ALA A 46 -2.55 1.30 -2.28
C ALA A 46 -3.80 2.16 -2.49
N THR A 47 -3.62 3.45 -2.82
CA THR A 47 -4.72 4.36 -3.09
C THR A 47 -5.54 3.90 -4.30
N TYR A 48 -4.87 3.52 -5.39
CA TYR A 48 -5.57 3.02 -6.57
C TYR A 48 -6.26 1.69 -6.30
N LEU A 49 -5.65 0.81 -5.51
CA LEU A 49 -6.30 -0.44 -5.12
C LEU A 49 -7.54 -0.18 -4.26
N ARG A 50 -7.46 0.78 -3.34
CA ARG A 50 -8.62 1.20 -2.56
C ARG A 50 -9.74 1.70 -3.48
N ASN A 51 -9.40 2.51 -4.47
CA ASN A 51 -10.39 3.01 -5.42
C ASN A 51 -11.04 1.86 -6.21
N LEU A 52 -10.27 0.87 -6.63
CA LEU A 52 -10.84 -0.32 -7.27
C LEU A 52 -11.79 -1.07 -6.33
N ALA A 53 -11.38 -1.26 -5.08
CA ALA A 53 -12.23 -1.94 -4.10
C ALA A 53 -13.55 -1.20 -3.89
N MET A 54 -13.49 0.14 -3.80
CA MET A 54 -14.67 0.97 -3.65
C MET A 54 -15.59 0.88 -4.87
N MET A 55 -15.02 0.91 -6.06
CA MET A 55 -15.77 0.82 -7.31
C MET A 55 -16.44 -0.56 -7.46
N HIS A 56 -15.74 -1.63 -7.10
CA HIS A 56 -16.33 -2.97 -7.10
C HIS A 56 -17.49 -3.06 -6.10
N SER A 57 -17.30 -2.51 -4.91
CA SER A 57 -18.34 -2.48 -3.87
C SER A 57 -19.58 -1.71 -4.34
N ASP A 58 -19.38 -0.54 -4.93
CA ASP A 58 -20.48 0.28 -5.44
C ASP A 58 -21.22 -0.42 -6.58
N PHE A 59 -20.49 -1.06 -7.49
CA PHE A 59 -21.09 -1.81 -8.58
C PHE A 59 -22.01 -2.92 -8.07
N ILE A 60 -21.54 -3.68 -7.07
CA ILE A 60 -22.33 -4.78 -6.51
C ILE A 60 -23.52 -4.27 -5.72
N ASN A 61 -23.30 -3.27 -4.86
CA ASN A 61 -24.33 -2.80 -3.93
C ASN A 61 -25.39 -1.94 -4.61
N TYR A 62 -25.00 -1.17 -5.63
CA TYR A 62 -25.88 -0.19 -6.28
C TYR A 62 -26.08 -0.44 -7.76
N ASN A 63 -25.53 -1.52 -8.30
CA ASN A 63 -25.65 -1.89 -9.71
C ASN A 63 -25.17 -0.81 -10.66
N TYR A 64 -24.11 -0.08 -10.31
CA TYR A 64 -23.49 0.91 -11.18
C TYR A 64 -22.50 0.28 -12.12
N LYS A 65 -22.39 0.84 -13.33
CA LYS A 65 -21.21 0.63 -14.14
C LYS A 65 -20.15 1.61 -13.69
N SER A 66 -18.94 1.12 -13.46
CA SER A 66 -17.83 1.99 -13.11
C SER A 66 -17.06 2.35 -14.39
N PRO A 67 -17.23 3.58 -14.94
CA PRO A 67 -16.55 3.97 -16.17
C PRO A 67 -15.04 4.12 -16.01
N ASN A 68 -14.56 4.27 -14.77
CA ASN A 68 -13.15 4.55 -14.48
C ASN A 68 -12.35 3.33 -14.03
N LYS A 69 -12.95 2.13 -14.06
CA LYS A 69 -12.27 0.92 -13.59
C LYS A 69 -10.98 0.65 -14.36
N SER A 70 -11.02 0.77 -15.69
CA SER A 70 -9.85 0.54 -16.55
C SER A 70 -8.75 1.56 -16.27
N LEU A 71 -9.12 2.83 -16.11
CA LEU A 71 -8.17 3.90 -15.81
C LEU A 71 -7.49 3.68 -14.46
N ASN A 72 -8.24 3.31 -13.44
CA ASN A 72 -7.67 3.03 -12.13
C ASN A 72 -6.72 1.83 -12.17
N LEU A 73 -7.04 0.81 -12.95
CA LEU A 73 -6.18 -0.36 -13.09
C LEU A 73 -4.85 0.00 -13.78
N GLU A 74 -4.89 0.83 -14.82
CA GLU A 74 -3.68 1.30 -15.49
C GLU A 74 -2.82 2.14 -14.55
N ALA A 75 -3.43 3.06 -13.81
CA ALA A 75 -2.73 3.90 -12.84
C ALA A 75 -2.10 3.05 -11.74
N LEU A 76 -2.81 2.04 -11.26
CA LEU A 76 -2.31 1.12 -10.25
C LEU A 76 -1.08 0.37 -10.75
N LYS A 77 -1.14 -0.18 -11.96
CA LYS A 77 -0.02 -0.90 -12.58
C LYS A 77 1.19 0.02 -12.78
N SER A 78 0.96 1.26 -13.22
CA SER A 78 2.04 2.23 -13.40
C SER A 78 2.74 2.55 -12.09
N ALA A 79 1.98 2.77 -11.01
CA ALA A 79 2.54 3.03 -9.68
C ALA A 79 3.32 1.82 -9.16
N MET A 80 2.76 0.62 -9.36
CA MET A 80 3.41 -0.63 -8.98
C MET A 80 4.75 -0.80 -9.71
N ASP A 81 4.78 -0.56 -11.02
CA ASP A 81 5.99 -0.70 -11.82
C ASP A 81 7.06 0.31 -11.40
N ALA A 82 6.66 1.56 -11.13
CA ALA A 82 7.59 2.58 -10.64
C ALA A 82 8.18 2.20 -9.29
N CYS A 83 7.37 1.63 -8.41
CA CYS A 83 7.85 1.12 -7.11
C CYS A 83 8.86 0.00 -7.30
N LYS A 84 8.54 -0.98 -8.14
CA LYS A 84 9.44 -2.11 -8.43
C LYS A 84 10.77 -1.65 -8.98
N GLU A 85 10.75 -0.70 -9.91
CA GLU A 85 11.98 -0.17 -10.52
C GLU A 85 12.86 0.49 -9.48
N SER A 86 12.29 1.34 -8.63
CA SER A 86 13.04 2.01 -7.57
C SER A 86 13.62 1.02 -6.55
N LEU A 87 12.86 -0.01 -6.19
CA LEU A 87 13.34 -1.07 -5.29
C LEU A 87 14.50 -1.84 -5.92
N ALA A 88 14.39 -2.16 -7.22
CA ALA A 88 15.44 -2.89 -7.93
C ALA A 88 16.75 -2.09 -8.01
N LYS A 89 16.66 -0.78 -8.07
CA LYS A 89 17.82 0.12 -8.11
C LYS A 89 18.38 0.43 -6.72
N ASN A 90 17.73 -0.05 -5.65
CA ASN A 90 18.13 0.22 -4.28
C ASN A 90 18.28 1.72 -3.98
N GLU A 91 17.38 2.53 -4.52
CA GLU A 91 17.38 3.97 -4.26
C GLU A 91 17.09 4.23 -2.80
N THR A 92 17.77 5.23 -2.22
CA THR A 92 17.54 5.62 -0.83
C THR A 92 17.73 7.12 -0.67
N GLU A 93 17.02 7.68 0.29
CA GLU A 93 17.13 9.09 0.65
C GLU A 93 17.24 9.22 2.17
N ILE A 94 17.87 10.32 2.59
CA ILE A 94 17.93 10.70 4.00
C ILE A 94 16.71 11.55 4.30
N ARG A 95 15.92 11.17 5.30
CA ARG A 95 14.72 11.88 5.72
C ARG A 95 14.56 11.82 7.24
N PRO A 96 13.89 12.80 7.85
CA PRO A 96 13.50 12.66 9.26
C PRO A 96 12.62 11.41 9.46
N PHE A 97 12.77 10.75 10.59
CA PHE A 97 11.97 9.56 10.91
C PHE A 97 10.46 9.86 10.86
N SER A 98 10.06 11.08 11.20
CA SER A 98 8.65 11.49 11.14
C SER A 98 8.05 11.35 9.74
N ILE A 99 8.84 11.52 8.69
CA ILE A 99 8.38 11.32 7.31
C ILE A 99 8.09 9.83 7.07
N TYR A 100 9.01 8.95 7.49
CA TYR A 100 8.77 7.51 7.39
C TYR A 100 7.49 7.11 8.15
N GLN A 101 7.33 7.61 9.38
CA GLN A 101 6.17 7.30 10.19
C GLN A 101 4.87 7.79 9.53
N THR A 102 4.89 8.98 8.94
CA THR A 102 3.75 9.51 8.18
C THR A 102 3.38 8.58 7.02
N ARG A 103 4.37 8.07 6.30
CA ARG A 103 4.15 7.11 5.21
C ARG A 103 3.48 5.84 5.73
N VAL A 104 3.96 5.31 6.86
CA VAL A 104 3.39 4.11 7.49
C VAL A 104 1.92 4.35 7.88
N ASP A 105 1.64 5.49 8.50
CA ASP A 105 0.28 5.82 8.95
C ASP A 105 -0.69 5.95 7.77
N LEU A 106 -0.23 6.57 6.67
CA LEU A 106 -1.03 6.67 5.45
C LEU A 106 -1.30 5.29 4.85
N LEU A 107 -0.30 4.41 4.83
CA LEU A 107 -0.49 3.05 4.32
C LEU A 107 -1.51 2.29 5.15
N LYS A 108 -1.43 2.39 6.48
CA LYS A 108 -2.42 1.77 7.38
C LYS A 108 -3.83 2.24 7.06
N LYS A 109 -4.02 3.53 6.84
CA LYS A 109 -5.33 4.08 6.50
C LYS A 109 -5.87 3.49 5.19
N GLU A 110 -5.03 3.43 4.17
CA GLU A 110 -5.44 2.85 2.89
C GLU A 110 -5.82 1.37 3.03
N LEU A 111 -5.05 0.61 3.81
CA LEU A 111 -5.34 -0.81 4.03
C LEU A 111 -6.64 -1.02 4.81
N LEU A 112 -6.94 -0.15 5.77
CA LEU A 112 -8.21 -0.20 6.50
C LEU A 112 -9.40 0.07 5.58
N TRP A 113 -9.28 1.04 4.67
CA TRP A 113 -10.32 1.30 3.67
C TRP A 113 -10.49 0.12 2.72
N ILE A 114 -9.41 -0.49 2.27
CA ILE A 114 -9.46 -1.68 1.43
C ILE A 114 -10.22 -2.79 2.15
N LYS A 115 -9.91 -3.00 3.44
CA LYS A 115 -10.61 -3.99 4.25
C LYS A 115 -12.09 -3.70 4.34
N LYS A 116 -12.45 -2.43 4.53
CA LYS A 116 -13.85 -2.00 4.64
C LYS A 116 -14.65 -2.30 3.37
N TYR A 117 -14.10 -1.98 2.21
CA TYR A 117 -14.78 -2.22 0.93
C TYR A 117 -14.67 -3.66 0.47
N GLY A 118 -13.61 -4.35 0.87
CA GLY A 118 -13.32 -5.71 0.45
C GLY A 118 -12.63 -5.80 -0.90
N LEU A 119 -12.01 -6.94 -1.18
CA LEU A 119 -11.30 -7.19 -2.42
C LEU A 119 -11.88 -8.39 -3.15
N PHE A 120 -11.71 -8.38 -4.46
CA PHE A 120 -11.98 -9.54 -5.30
C PHE A 120 -10.72 -10.37 -5.47
N GLU A 121 -10.88 -11.65 -5.83
CA GLU A 121 -9.73 -12.57 -5.97
C GLU A 121 -8.69 -12.06 -6.96
N GLU A 122 -9.12 -11.40 -8.02
CA GLU A 122 -8.21 -10.87 -9.04
C GLU A 122 -7.34 -9.73 -8.51
N ASP A 123 -7.74 -9.08 -7.42
CA ASP A 123 -7.04 -7.92 -6.87
C ASP A 123 -5.99 -8.31 -5.82
N LYS A 124 -6.00 -9.55 -5.35
CA LYS A 124 -5.09 -9.99 -4.27
C LYS A 124 -3.62 -9.92 -4.66
N VAL A 125 -3.32 -10.01 -5.95
CA VAL A 125 -1.94 -9.92 -6.42
C VAL A 125 -1.35 -8.54 -6.13
N PHE A 126 -2.17 -7.49 -6.25
CA PHE A 126 -1.74 -6.13 -5.94
C PHE A 126 -1.54 -5.94 -4.44
N LEU A 127 -2.42 -6.52 -3.64
CA LEU A 127 -2.29 -6.46 -2.18
C LEU A 127 -1.03 -7.21 -1.71
N ALA A 128 -0.74 -8.38 -2.28
CA ALA A 128 0.47 -9.12 -1.98
C ALA A 128 1.71 -8.29 -2.35
N PHE A 129 1.69 -7.62 -3.50
CA PHE A 129 2.77 -6.71 -3.89
C PHE A 129 2.97 -5.60 -2.87
N ILE A 130 1.88 -4.97 -2.41
CA ILE A 130 1.94 -3.89 -1.41
C ILE A 130 2.63 -4.38 -0.14
N ASN A 131 2.24 -5.55 0.35
CA ASN A 131 2.85 -6.15 1.54
C ASN A 131 4.33 -6.45 1.33
N ASP A 132 4.69 -7.04 0.20
CA ASP A 132 6.09 -7.37 -0.10
C ASP A 132 6.96 -6.12 -0.23
N ALA A 133 6.47 -5.11 -0.91
CA ALA A 133 7.18 -3.85 -1.09
C ALA A 133 7.37 -3.14 0.26
N TYR A 134 6.34 -3.09 1.09
CA TYR A 134 6.45 -2.51 2.43
C TYR A 134 7.48 -3.26 3.26
N ASN A 135 7.46 -4.58 3.25
CA ASN A 135 8.42 -5.39 4.01
C ASN A 135 9.86 -5.13 3.55
N GLN A 136 10.08 -4.99 2.25
CA GLN A 136 11.40 -4.68 1.72
C GLN A 136 11.86 -3.28 2.14
N ILE A 137 11.01 -2.28 2.04
CA ILE A 137 11.33 -0.91 2.43
C ILE A 137 11.64 -0.83 3.93
N SER A 138 10.79 -1.45 4.76
CA SER A 138 10.96 -1.41 6.23
C SER A 138 12.17 -2.20 6.68
N SER A 139 12.49 -3.31 6.03
CA SER A 139 13.67 -4.12 6.35
C SER A 139 14.98 -3.39 6.07
N ASN A 140 14.97 -2.47 5.10
CA ASN A 140 16.15 -1.72 4.70
C ASN A 140 16.26 -0.35 5.37
N LEU A 141 15.27 0.02 6.19
CA LEU A 141 15.32 1.24 6.98
C LEU A 141 16.50 1.18 7.95
N ARG A 142 17.30 2.23 7.98
CA ARG A 142 18.44 2.31 8.90
C ARG A 142 18.64 3.75 9.37
N ASP A 143 19.37 3.89 10.45
CA ASP A 143 19.79 5.22 10.93
C ASP A 143 20.80 5.83 9.97
N ASP A 144 20.74 7.14 9.86
CA ASP A 144 21.71 7.91 9.06
C ASP A 144 23.07 7.93 9.73
#